data_20087b5b168e41548c25bfb500cdb0e8
#
_entry.id   20087b5b168e41548c25bfb500cdb0e8
#
_cell.length_a   1.000
_cell.length_b   1.000
_cell.length_c   1.000
_cell.angle_alpha   90.00
_cell.angle_beta   90.00
_cell.angle_gamma   90.00
#
_symmetry.space_group_name_H-M   'P 1'
#
loop_
_entity.id
_entity.type
_entity.pdbx_description
1 polymer ?
#
loop_
_entity_poly.entity_id
_entity_poly.type
_entity_poly.pdbx_seq_one_letter_code
_entity_poly.pdbx_strand_id
1 'polypeptide(L)'
;MLYRPYQPGDFAALYALEELCFQPPIRYSRAWMRKLIANPNSATWIAEKNAGENKTMAGFAIVEWTALPKGTVAYIQTIEVHPASRRSGIAAELLRRAEDSARAAGARSIWLHVDVENAAAIQLYRSRGYAQRGREEHYYARHRPAFVYAKPLGPPVQ
;
A
#
# COMPACT_ATOMS: atom_id res chain seq x y z
N MET A 1 -11.26 4.37 14.81
CA MET A 1 -10.58 3.60 13.76
C MET A 1 -9.53 2.70 14.40
N LEU A 2 -9.56 1.43 14.10
CA LEU A 2 -8.55 0.47 14.56
C LEU A 2 -7.64 0.09 13.40
N TYR A 3 -6.34 0.15 13.62
CA TYR A 3 -5.34 -0.30 12.65
C TYR A 3 -4.70 -1.57 13.19
N ARG A 4 -4.77 -2.64 12.43
CA ARG A 4 -4.30 -3.96 12.87
C ARG A 4 -3.71 -4.77 11.73
N PRO A 5 -2.88 -5.80 12.03
CA PRO A 5 -2.42 -6.72 10.99
C PRO A 5 -3.58 -7.51 10.36
N TYR A 6 -3.37 -7.91 9.13
CA TYR A 6 -4.28 -8.79 8.39
C TYR A 6 -4.44 -10.15 9.08
N GLN A 7 -5.65 -10.68 9.03
CA GLN A 7 -6.00 -12.03 9.45
C GLN A 7 -6.67 -12.78 8.29
N PRO A 8 -6.56 -14.12 8.21
CA PRO A 8 -7.09 -14.87 7.07
C PRO A 8 -8.56 -14.60 6.74
N GLY A 9 -9.40 -14.34 7.73
CA GLY A 9 -10.81 -14.00 7.53
C GLY A 9 -11.05 -12.65 6.86
N ASP A 10 -10.03 -11.82 6.69
CA ASP A 10 -10.15 -10.49 6.09
C ASP A 10 -10.18 -10.50 4.56
N PHE A 11 -9.80 -11.62 3.93
CA PHE A 11 -9.55 -11.62 2.48
C PHE A 11 -10.78 -11.22 1.66
N ALA A 12 -11.96 -11.70 2.01
CA ALA A 12 -13.17 -11.37 1.25
C ALA A 12 -13.45 -9.87 1.23
N ALA A 13 -13.36 -9.23 2.40
CA ALA A 13 -13.56 -7.78 2.52
C ALA A 13 -12.45 -6.98 1.84
N LEU A 14 -11.21 -7.45 1.97
CA LEU A 14 -10.04 -6.82 1.33
C LEU A 14 -10.17 -6.85 -0.19
N TYR A 15 -10.51 -8.01 -0.76
CA TYR A 15 -10.64 -8.11 -2.21
C TYR A 15 -11.87 -7.35 -2.75
N ALA A 16 -12.96 -7.31 -1.99
CA ALA A 16 -14.11 -6.47 -2.34
C ALA A 16 -13.71 -5.00 -2.44
N LEU A 17 -12.81 -4.55 -1.57
CA LEU A 17 -12.29 -3.18 -1.62
C LEU A 17 -11.40 -2.96 -2.85
N GLU A 18 -10.56 -3.92 -3.21
CA GLU A 18 -9.78 -3.88 -4.45
C GLU A 18 -10.68 -3.70 -5.67
N GLU A 19 -11.76 -4.49 -5.75
CA GLU A 19 -12.73 -4.40 -6.85
C GLU A 19 -13.45 -3.06 -6.89
N LEU A 20 -13.71 -2.48 -5.74
CA LEU A 20 -14.36 -1.17 -5.63
C LEU A 20 -13.42 -0.03 -6.03
N CYS A 21 -12.15 -0.11 -5.66
CA CYS A 21 -11.18 0.96 -5.87
C CYS A 21 -10.54 0.95 -7.25
N PHE A 22 -10.41 -0.23 -7.87
CA PHE A 22 -9.68 -0.36 -9.13
C PHE A 22 -10.44 -1.16 -10.17
N GLN A 23 -10.35 -0.69 -11.42
CA GLN A 23 -10.86 -1.38 -12.58
C GLN A 23 -9.71 -2.07 -13.32
N PRO A 24 -9.98 -3.12 -14.12
CA PRO A 24 -8.96 -3.64 -15.04
C PRO A 24 -8.46 -2.51 -15.96
N PRO A 25 -7.18 -2.47 -16.30
CA PRO A 25 -6.11 -3.43 -16.02
C PRO A 25 -5.34 -3.20 -14.71
N ILE A 26 -5.73 -2.22 -13.90
CA ILE A 26 -5.00 -1.87 -12.66
C ILE A 26 -5.31 -2.84 -11.53
N ARG A 27 -6.54 -3.37 -11.50
CA ARG A 27 -6.98 -4.31 -10.47
C ARG A 27 -6.12 -5.57 -10.44
N TYR A 28 -5.66 -5.95 -9.25
CA TYR A 28 -4.99 -7.24 -9.04
C TYR A 28 -6.01 -8.38 -9.09
N SER A 29 -5.55 -9.57 -9.56
CA SER A 29 -6.37 -10.78 -9.48
C SER A 29 -6.42 -11.31 -8.04
N ARG A 30 -7.43 -12.13 -7.74
CA ARG A 30 -7.53 -12.80 -6.43
C ARG A 30 -6.28 -13.63 -6.13
N ALA A 31 -5.80 -14.40 -7.11
CA ALA A 31 -4.63 -15.24 -6.94
C ALA A 31 -3.37 -14.43 -6.65
N TRP A 32 -3.18 -13.32 -7.34
CA TRP A 32 -2.04 -12.44 -7.12
C TRP A 32 -2.11 -11.78 -5.73
N MET A 33 -3.30 -11.29 -5.36
CA MET A 33 -3.51 -10.67 -4.04
C MET A 33 -3.19 -11.65 -2.90
N ARG A 34 -3.64 -12.91 -3.02
CA ARG A 34 -3.32 -13.95 -2.03
C ARG A 34 -1.82 -14.19 -1.95
N LYS A 35 -1.14 -14.19 -3.08
CA LYS A 35 0.31 -14.38 -3.15
C LYS A 35 1.06 -13.24 -2.47
N LEU A 36 0.64 -12.00 -2.70
CA LEU A 36 1.24 -10.84 -2.05
C LEU A 36 1.10 -10.92 -0.51
N ILE A 37 -0.09 -11.25 -0.03
CA ILE A 37 -0.37 -11.34 1.41
C ILE A 37 0.40 -12.50 2.05
N ALA A 38 0.54 -13.61 1.34
CA ALA A 38 1.21 -14.82 1.84
C ALA A 38 2.75 -14.70 1.84
N ASN A 39 3.32 -13.68 1.20
CA ASN A 39 4.76 -13.50 1.17
C ASN A 39 5.29 -13.30 2.61
N PRO A 40 6.24 -14.15 3.10
CA PRO A 40 6.78 -14.01 4.45
C PRO A 40 7.56 -12.72 4.68
N ASN A 41 8.01 -12.07 3.59
CA ASN A 41 8.71 -10.78 3.63
C ASN A 41 7.76 -9.64 3.26
N SER A 42 6.60 -9.63 3.89
CA SER A 42 5.58 -8.60 3.67
C SER A 42 4.79 -8.36 4.95
N ALA A 43 4.09 -7.22 4.97
CA ALA A 43 3.11 -6.91 6.00
C ALA A 43 1.86 -6.34 5.34
N THR A 44 0.71 -6.78 5.82
CA THR A 44 -0.58 -6.27 5.37
C THR A 44 -1.29 -5.66 6.58
N TRP A 45 -1.62 -4.38 6.46
CA TRP A 45 -2.29 -3.61 7.51
C TRP A 45 -3.74 -3.33 7.13
N ILE A 46 -4.64 -3.50 8.09
CA ILE A 46 -6.08 -3.26 7.93
C ILE A 46 -6.46 -2.03 8.74
N ALA A 47 -7.24 -1.14 8.13
CA ALA A 47 -7.96 -0.08 8.82
C ALA A 47 -9.39 -0.53 9.01
N GLU A 48 -9.81 -0.71 10.25
CA GLU A 48 -11.13 -1.22 10.60
C GLU A 48 -11.95 -0.14 11.28
N LYS A 49 -13.13 0.08 10.77
CA LYS A 49 -14.09 1.00 11.36
C LYS A 49 -15.07 0.21 12.22
N ASN A 50 -15.16 0.59 13.48
CA ASN A 50 -16.15 0.03 14.41
C ASN A 50 -17.34 0.96 14.54
N ALA A 51 -18.53 0.44 14.21
CA ALA A 51 -19.80 1.12 14.47
C ALA A 51 -20.66 0.16 15.30
N GLY A 52 -20.45 0.14 16.62
CA GLY A 52 -21.10 -0.80 17.50
C GLY A 52 -20.65 -2.23 17.23
N GLU A 53 -21.59 -3.13 16.92
CA GLU A 53 -21.28 -4.53 16.58
C GLU A 53 -20.84 -4.70 15.13
N ASN A 54 -20.99 -3.66 14.30
CA ASN A 54 -20.63 -3.71 12.88
C ASN A 54 -19.19 -3.28 12.67
N LYS A 55 -18.36 -4.22 12.23
CA LYS A 55 -16.98 -3.96 11.84
C LYS A 55 -16.90 -3.95 10.33
N THR A 56 -16.37 -2.86 9.76
CA THR A 56 -16.20 -2.72 8.32
C THR A 56 -14.75 -2.35 8.01
N MET A 57 -14.25 -2.86 6.89
CA MET A 57 -12.92 -2.51 6.42
C MET A 57 -12.97 -1.15 5.73
N ALA A 58 -12.26 -0.18 6.30
CA ALA A 58 -12.15 1.17 5.73
C ALA A 58 -10.99 1.30 4.76
N GLY A 59 -9.98 0.45 4.87
CA GLY A 59 -8.83 0.47 3.99
C GLY A 59 -7.82 -0.61 4.33
N PHE A 60 -6.80 -0.74 3.48
CA PHE A 60 -5.68 -1.64 3.74
C PHE A 60 -4.43 -1.19 2.99
N ALA A 61 -3.28 -1.70 3.43
CA ALA A 61 -2.00 -1.50 2.77
C ALA A 61 -1.20 -2.79 2.77
N ILE A 62 -0.46 -3.01 1.69
CA ILE A 62 0.47 -4.14 1.57
C ILE A 62 1.85 -3.57 1.24
N VAL A 63 2.84 -3.91 2.05
CA VAL A 63 4.25 -3.59 1.84
C VAL A 63 5.06 -4.87 1.86
N GLU A 64 6.03 -4.97 0.97
CA GLU A 64 6.99 -6.08 0.96
C GLU A 64 8.41 -5.54 1.00
N TRP A 65 9.38 -6.41 1.28
CA TRP A 65 10.78 -6.04 1.30
C TRP A 65 11.64 -7.17 0.75
N THR A 66 12.76 -6.78 0.16
CA THR A 66 13.69 -7.69 -0.49
C THR A 66 15.10 -7.35 -0.05
N ALA A 67 15.86 -8.37 0.38
CA ALA A 67 17.28 -8.20 0.68
C ALA A 67 18.06 -8.18 -0.64
N LEU A 68 18.73 -7.06 -0.90
CA LEU A 68 19.61 -6.87 -2.05
C LEU A 68 21.06 -6.76 -1.57
N PRO A 69 22.07 -6.92 -2.45
CA PRO A 69 23.47 -6.82 -2.05
C PRO A 69 23.84 -5.52 -1.34
N LYS A 70 23.21 -4.40 -1.71
CA LYS A 70 23.45 -3.08 -1.12
C LYS A 70 22.55 -2.73 0.04
N GLY A 71 21.69 -3.65 0.47
CA GLY A 71 20.76 -3.45 1.58
C GLY A 71 19.32 -3.80 1.19
N THR A 72 18.48 -3.90 2.21
CA THR A 72 17.07 -4.24 2.05
C THR A 72 16.29 -3.04 1.50
N VAL A 73 15.41 -3.31 0.55
CA VAL A 73 14.55 -2.31 -0.08
C VAL A 73 13.10 -2.74 0.08
N ALA A 74 12.24 -1.81 0.45
CA ALA A 74 10.81 -2.07 0.59
C ALA A 74 10.04 -1.54 -0.64
N TYR A 75 8.89 -2.13 -0.89
CA TYR A 75 8.00 -1.75 -1.97
C TYR A 75 6.55 -1.78 -1.49
N ILE A 76 5.84 -0.68 -1.68
CA ILE A 76 4.41 -0.62 -1.39
C ILE A 76 3.67 -1.18 -2.59
N GLN A 77 2.99 -2.32 -2.38
CA GLN A 77 2.18 -2.94 -3.42
C GLN A 77 0.88 -2.17 -3.66
N THR A 78 0.23 -1.73 -2.58
CA THR A 78 -1.00 -0.96 -2.67
C THR A 78 -1.34 -0.31 -1.34
N ILE A 79 -2.04 0.83 -1.41
CA ILE A 79 -2.75 1.46 -0.29
C ILE A 79 -4.12 1.82 -0.82
N GLU A 80 -5.16 1.35 -0.15
CA GLU A 80 -6.54 1.56 -0.59
C GLU A 80 -7.40 2.01 0.57
N VAL A 81 -8.27 2.98 0.30
CA VAL A 81 -9.24 3.48 1.26
C VAL A 81 -10.62 3.46 0.61
N HIS A 82 -11.60 2.91 1.33
CA HIS A 82 -12.98 2.89 0.88
C HIS A 82 -13.42 4.31 0.51
N PRO A 83 -14.11 4.51 -0.64
CA PRO A 83 -14.53 5.85 -1.08
C PRO A 83 -15.28 6.63 -0.02
N ALA A 84 -16.13 5.97 0.78
CA ALA A 84 -16.90 6.61 1.86
C ALA A 84 -16.04 7.06 3.05
N SER A 85 -14.79 6.58 3.15
CA SER A 85 -13.88 6.89 4.26
C SER A 85 -12.68 7.73 3.85
N ARG A 86 -12.66 8.25 2.63
CA ARG A 86 -11.57 9.08 2.13
C ARG A 86 -11.55 10.45 2.83
N ARG A 87 -10.39 11.14 2.75
CA ARG A 87 -10.13 12.46 3.35
C ARG A 87 -10.22 12.48 4.88
N SER A 88 -9.98 11.33 5.53
CA SER A 88 -9.98 11.19 6.99
C SER A 88 -8.62 10.78 7.56
N GLY A 89 -7.56 10.83 6.75
CA GLY A 89 -6.20 10.50 7.19
C GLY A 89 -5.89 9.01 7.24
N ILE A 90 -6.77 8.14 6.76
CA ILE A 90 -6.58 6.68 6.81
C ILE A 90 -5.40 6.26 5.93
N ALA A 91 -5.29 6.79 4.71
CA ALA A 91 -4.19 6.45 3.82
C ALA A 91 -2.84 6.85 4.42
N ALA A 92 -2.76 8.01 5.05
CA ALA A 92 -1.54 8.50 5.69
C ALA A 92 -1.12 7.60 6.86
N GLU A 93 -2.08 7.14 7.67
CA GLU A 93 -1.79 6.23 8.78
C GLU A 93 -1.40 4.85 8.30
N LEU A 94 -2.06 4.32 7.28
CA LEU A 94 -1.67 3.06 6.65
C LEU A 94 -0.25 3.14 6.08
N LEU A 95 0.08 4.26 5.42
CA LEU A 95 1.43 4.49 4.89
C LEU A 95 2.46 4.49 6.00
N ARG A 96 2.18 5.18 7.11
CA ARG A 96 3.08 5.23 8.26
C ARG A 96 3.34 3.82 8.82
N ARG A 97 2.30 3.00 8.94
CA ARG A 97 2.45 1.62 9.43
C ARG A 97 3.23 0.73 8.45
N ALA A 98 3.01 0.92 7.16
CA ALA A 98 3.80 0.23 6.14
C ALA A 98 5.28 0.61 6.23
N GLU A 99 5.58 1.90 6.40
CA GLU A 99 6.95 2.38 6.58
C GLU A 99 7.59 1.82 7.85
N ASP A 100 6.85 1.78 8.95
CA ASP A 100 7.37 1.22 10.20
C ASP A 100 7.67 -0.27 10.08
N SER A 101 6.82 -1.04 9.40
CA SER A 101 7.07 -2.46 9.10
C SER A 101 8.32 -2.65 8.24
N ALA A 102 8.49 -1.79 7.23
CA ALA A 102 9.66 -1.83 6.37
C ALA A 102 10.95 -1.51 7.14
N ARG A 103 10.91 -0.49 8.00
CA ARG A 103 12.06 -0.15 8.87
C ARG A 103 12.40 -1.29 9.81
N ALA A 104 11.39 -1.91 10.41
CA ALA A 104 11.61 -3.05 11.32
C ALA A 104 12.25 -4.24 10.61
N ALA A 105 12.01 -4.40 9.32
CA ALA A 105 12.64 -5.42 8.49
C ALA A 105 14.03 -5.03 7.99
N GLY A 106 14.50 -3.81 8.31
CA GLY A 106 15.83 -3.34 7.91
C GLY A 106 15.86 -2.62 6.57
N ALA A 107 14.72 -2.30 5.99
CA ALA A 107 14.67 -1.60 4.71
C ALA A 107 15.24 -0.18 4.84
N ARG A 108 16.08 0.23 3.88
CA ARG A 108 16.72 1.55 3.84
C ARG A 108 16.03 2.53 2.92
N SER A 109 15.15 2.02 2.07
CA SER A 109 14.32 2.84 1.17
C SER A 109 13.01 2.13 0.91
N ILE A 110 12.02 2.90 0.49
CA ILE A 110 10.70 2.39 0.14
C ILE A 110 10.26 3.00 -1.18
N TRP A 111 9.77 2.15 -2.07
CA TRP A 111 9.43 2.48 -3.44
C TRP A 111 7.99 2.13 -3.74
N LEU A 112 7.41 2.78 -4.72
CA LEU A 112 6.06 2.48 -5.20
C LEU A 112 5.88 2.92 -6.64
N HIS A 113 4.86 2.34 -7.28
CA HIS A 113 4.32 2.84 -8.54
C HIS A 113 2.94 3.45 -8.27
N VAL A 114 2.65 4.55 -8.93
CA VAL A 114 1.34 5.21 -8.85
C VAL A 114 0.89 5.65 -10.24
N ASP A 115 -0.39 5.41 -10.55
CA ASP A 115 -0.99 5.88 -11.79
C ASP A 115 -0.80 7.39 -11.90
N VAL A 116 -0.31 7.85 -13.06
CA VAL A 116 -0.07 9.28 -13.28
C VAL A 116 -1.34 10.12 -13.13
N GLU A 117 -2.52 9.51 -13.26
CA GLU A 117 -3.82 10.16 -13.11
C GLU A 117 -4.33 10.18 -11.67
N ASN A 118 -3.68 9.45 -10.75
CA ASN A 118 -4.11 9.39 -9.36
C ASN A 118 -3.54 10.57 -8.56
N ALA A 119 -4.14 11.75 -8.76
CA ALA A 119 -3.67 12.99 -8.16
C ALA A 119 -3.68 12.95 -6.62
N ALA A 120 -4.68 12.34 -6.01
CA ALA A 120 -4.79 12.25 -4.57
C ALA A 120 -3.65 11.43 -3.95
N ALA A 121 -3.32 10.29 -4.55
CA ALA A 121 -2.22 9.44 -4.09
C ALA A 121 -0.87 10.14 -4.28
N ILE A 122 -0.66 10.77 -5.42
CA ILE A 122 0.56 11.53 -5.71
C ILE A 122 0.78 12.63 -4.65
N GLN A 123 -0.28 13.37 -4.32
CA GLN A 123 -0.22 14.40 -3.30
C GLN A 123 0.13 13.83 -1.93
N LEU A 124 -0.47 12.71 -1.56
CA LEU A 124 -0.15 12.02 -0.30
C LEU A 124 1.33 11.66 -0.24
N TYR A 125 1.85 10.99 -1.26
CA TYR A 125 3.24 10.55 -1.26
C TYR A 125 4.20 11.72 -1.20
N ARG A 126 3.97 12.76 -2.00
CA ARG A 126 4.79 13.97 -1.97
C ARG A 126 4.78 14.63 -0.59
N SER A 127 3.60 14.72 0.05
CA SER A 127 3.48 15.32 1.38
C SER A 127 4.21 14.51 2.47
N ARG A 128 4.52 13.24 2.20
CA ARG A 128 5.20 12.35 3.16
C ARG A 128 6.68 12.12 2.80
N GLY A 129 7.23 12.95 1.93
CA GLY A 129 8.66 12.93 1.65
C GLY A 129 9.08 12.04 0.48
N TYR A 130 8.14 11.51 -0.28
CA TYR A 130 8.45 10.75 -1.48
C TYR A 130 8.80 11.68 -2.63
N ALA A 131 9.83 11.32 -3.39
CA ALA A 131 10.24 12.05 -4.58
C ALA A 131 10.09 11.17 -5.81
N GLN A 132 9.73 11.79 -6.93
CA GLN A 132 9.63 11.08 -8.20
C GLN A 132 11.02 10.64 -8.67
N ARG A 133 11.16 9.35 -8.98
CA ARG A 133 12.41 8.76 -9.44
C ARG A 133 12.35 8.30 -10.88
N GLY A 134 11.16 8.25 -11.46
CA GLY A 134 11.00 7.82 -12.83
C GLY A 134 9.56 7.76 -13.27
N ARG A 135 9.39 7.27 -14.49
CA ARG A 135 8.08 7.05 -15.12
C ARG A 135 8.17 5.83 -16.02
N GLU A 136 7.18 4.96 -15.95
CA GLU A 136 7.06 3.77 -16.79
C GLU A 136 5.81 3.90 -17.66
N GLU A 137 5.98 4.03 -18.98
CA GLU A 137 4.90 4.43 -19.90
C GLU A 137 3.80 3.38 -20.07
N HIS A 138 4.11 2.10 -19.92
CA HIS A 138 3.15 1.02 -20.15
C HIS A 138 3.05 0.10 -18.93
N TYR A 139 3.13 0.68 -17.73
CA TYR A 139 3.23 -0.10 -16.50
C TYR A 139 2.01 -0.98 -16.23
N TYR A 140 0.82 -0.40 -16.23
CA TYR A 140 -0.42 -1.13 -15.96
C TYR A 140 -0.94 -1.85 -17.20
N ALA A 141 -0.80 -1.22 -18.37
CA ALA A 141 -1.17 -1.72 -19.68
C ALA A 141 -0.63 -0.75 -20.71
N ARG A 142 -0.86 -1.02 -22.00
CA ARG A 142 -0.48 -0.11 -23.07
C ARG A 142 -1.15 1.26 -22.83
N HIS A 143 -0.34 2.34 -22.84
CA HIS A 143 -0.78 3.71 -22.60
C HIS A 143 -1.34 3.96 -21.19
N ARG A 144 -0.98 3.12 -20.19
CA ARG A 144 -1.32 3.36 -18.79
C ARG A 144 -0.04 3.50 -17.97
N PRO A 145 0.54 4.71 -17.98
CA PRO A 145 1.82 4.96 -17.32
C PRO A 145 1.68 5.07 -15.80
N ALA A 146 2.79 4.82 -15.12
CA ALA A 146 2.94 5.03 -13.70
C ALA A 146 4.16 5.91 -13.41
N PHE A 147 4.05 6.75 -12.39
CA PHE A 147 5.23 7.36 -11.79
C PHE A 147 5.87 6.38 -10.80
N VAL A 148 7.19 6.44 -10.70
CA VAL A 148 7.95 5.76 -9.67
C VAL A 148 8.33 6.78 -8.61
N TYR A 149 7.93 6.54 -7.37
CA TYR A 149 8.26 7.38 -6.22
C TYR A 149 9.08 6.59 -5.22
N ALA A 150 9.98 7.27 -4.52
CA ALA A 150 10.77 6.64 -3.48
C ALA A 150 11.10 7.61 -2.36
N LYS A 151 11.41 7.03 -1.20
CA LYS A 151 11.77 7.75 0.00
C LYS A 151 12.86 6.98 0.75
N PRO A 152 13.92 7.63 1.24
CA PRO A 152 14.86 6.98 2.16
C PRO A 152 14.15 6.72 3.49
N LEU A 153 14.45 5.58 4.11
CA LEU A 153 13.96 5.25 5.43
C LEU A 153 15.09 5.38 6.45
N GLY A 154 14.78 6.04 7.55
CA GLY A 154 15.70 6.09 8.69
C GLY A 154 15.76 4.76 9.44
N PRO A 155 16.51 4.69 10.55
CA PRO A 155 16.58 3.48 11.36
C PRO A 155 15.19 3.14 11.95
N PRO A 156 15.00 1.87 12.41
CA PRO A 156 13.75 1.49 13.07
C PRO A 156 13.41 2.40 14.24
N VAL A 157 12.13 2.68 14.41
CA VAL A 157 11.64 3.45 15.56
C VAL A 157 11.73 2.53 16.79
N GLN A 158 12.38 3.03 17.83
CA GLN A 158 12.53 2.30 19.10
C GLN A 158 11.38 2.63 20.05
#